data_2140083f65f480f2475f1ae11a9a7483
#
_entry.id   2140083f65f480f2475f1ae11a9a7483
#
_cell.length_a   1.000
_cell.length_b   1.000
_cell.length_c   1.000
_cell.angle_alpha   90.00
_cell.angle_beta   90.00
_cell.angle_gamma   90.00
#
_symmetry.space_group_name_H-M   'P 1'
#
loop_
_entity.id
_entity.type
_entity.pdbx_description
1 polymer ?
#
loop_
_entity_poly.entity_id
_entity_poly.type
_entity_poly.pdbx_seq_one_letter_code
_entity_poly.pdbx_strand_id
1 'polypeptide(L)'
;KENKEYYLRKGLDFTVNADVVKFMVEHALQEDVGPGDASAVMIADDRSGKGRLITRDAMVLCGRAWAEFVFSSLAADINITWNFIDGDALVEGDEIFSITGPLKHILTGERVALNFIQLLSATATQTAALVTRIKGCRAKLLDTRKTIPLWRTAQKYAVVCGGGTNHRMGLYDAVLIKENHVTACGSISAAVTAAKSTHANALPII
;
A
#
# COMPACT_ATOMS: atom_id res chain seq x y z
N LYS A 1 -8.75 -7.66 21.15
CA LYS A 1 -8.18 -7.63 19.79
C LYS A 1 -8.86 -6.46 19.10
N GLU A 2 -8.31 -5.26 19.26
CA GLU A 2 -8.77 -4.05 18.58
C GLU A 2 -8.40 -4.18 17.12
N ASN A 3 -9.43 -4.17 16.25
CA ASN A 3 -9.25 -3.87 14.84
C ASN A 3 -8.68 -2.44 14.77
N LYS A 4 -7.38 -2.31 14.63
CA LYS A 4 -6.77 -1.04 14.29
C LYS A 4 -7.23 -0.71 12.87
N GLU A 5 -8.31 0.11 12.77
CA GLU A 5 -8.68 0.78 11.53
C GLU A 5 -7.50 1.68 11.16
N TYR A 6 -6.70 1.23 10.20
CA TYR A 6 -5.48 1.91 9.81
C TYR A 6 -5.81 3.17 9.01
N TYR A 7 -5.75 4.31 9.70
CA TYR A 7 -5.11 5.59 9.38
C TYR A 7 -5.39 6.23 8.02
N LEU A 8 -6.53 5.93 7.41
CA LEU A 8 -6.96 6.65 6.22
C LEU A 8 -7.51 8.03 6.57
N ARG A 9 -7.17 9.02 5.75
CA ARG A 9 -7.82 10.31 5.73
C ARG A 9 -9.34 10.12 5.65
N LYS A 10 -10.11 10.80 6.52
CA LYS A 10 -11.59 10.71 6.52
C LYS A 10 -12.15 10.85 5.10
N GLY A 11 -12.94 9.86 4.67
CA GLY A 11 -13.59 9.83 3.35
C GLY A 11 -12.94 8.91 2.31
N LEU A 12 -11.88 8.20 2.66
CA LEU A 12 -11.33 7.14 1.80
C LEU A 12 -11.88 5.79 2.27
N ASP A 13 -12.57 5.10 1.37
CA ASP A 13 -13.25 3.83 1.67
C ASP A 13 -12.38 2.64 1.20
N PHE A 14 -11.32 2.38 1.94
CA PHE A 14 -10.45 1.21 1.71
C PHE A 14 -9.80 0.76 3.01
N THR A 15 -10.08 -0.46 3.43
CA THR A 15 -9.44 -1.08 4.59
C THR A 15 -8.36 -2.06 4.13
N VAL A 16 -7.13 -1.85 4.56
CA VAL A 16 -6.05 -2.81 4.32
C VAL A 16 -6.19 -3.98 5.29
N ASN A 17 -6.25 -5.19 4.76
CA ASN A 17 -6.27 -6.40 5.58
C ASN A 17 -4.92 -6.56 6.32
N ALA A 18 -4.95 -6.65 7.64
CA ALA A 18 -3.76 -6.82 8.47
C ALA A 18 -2.94 -8.08 8.12
N ASP A 19 -3.59 -9.17 7.68
CA ASP A 19 -2.89 -10.39 7.26
C ASP A 19 -2.07 -10.17 5.98
N VAL A 20 -2.54 -9.30 5.08
CA VAL A 20 -1.78 -8.95 3.87
C VAL A 20 -0.55 -8.11 4.23
N VAL A 21 -0.69 -7.14 5.12
CA VAL A 21 0.46 -6.34 5.61
C VAL A 21 1.48 -7.26 6.28
N LYS A 22 1.02 -8.13 7.17
CA LYS A 22 1.85 -9.12 7.86
C LYS A 22 2.61 -9.99 6.86
N PHE A 23 1.92 -10.61 5.91
CA PHE A 23 2.54 -11.46 4.89
C PHE A 23 3.63 -10.71 4.11
N MET A 24 3.34 -9.50 3.65
CA MET A 24 4.30 -8.72 2.85
C MET A 24 5.54 -8.33 3.68
N VAL A 25 5.35 -7.90 4.92
CA VAL A 25 6.45 -7.47 5.78
C VAL A 25 7.31 -8.64 6.23
N GLU A 26 6.71 -9.76 6.63
CA GLU A 26 7.46 -10.96 7.03
C GLU A 26 8.38 -11.45 5.91
N HIS A 27 7.89 -11.47 4.65
CA HIS A 27 8.72 -11.88 3.52
C HIS A 27 9.79 -10.84 3.17
N ALA A 28 9.49 -9.54 3.29
CA ALA A 28 10.48 -8.49 3.06
C ALA A 28 11.58 -8.49 4.13
N LEU A 29 11.24 -8.73 5.40
CA LEU A 29 12.22 -8.90 6.48
C LEU A 29 13.05 -10.18 6.28
N GLN A 30 12.43 -11.27 5.83
CA GLN A 30 13.16 -12.49 5.53
C GLN A 30 14.16 -12.30 4.37
N GLU A 31 13.79 -11.52 3.35
CA GLU A 31 14.66 -11.19 2.22
C GLU A 31 15.87 -10.36 2.64
N ASP A 32 15.65 -9.31 3.47
CA ASP A 32 16.68 -8.32 3.80
C ASP A 32 17.56 -8.75 4.98
N VAL A 33 16.96 -9.35 6.01
CA VAL A 33 17.66 -9.76 7.24
C VAL A 33 18.21 -11.19 7.13
N GLY A 34 17.47 -12.11 6.49
CA GLY A 34 17.86 -13.51 6.34
C GLY A 34 18.18 -14.17 7.67
N PRO A 35 19.40 -14.77 7.81
CA PRO A 35 19.83 -15.43 9.05
C PRO A 35 20.26 -14.44 10.14
N GLY A 36 20.32 -13.14 9.86
CA GLY A 36 20.68 -12.09 10.81
C GLY A 36 21.40 -10.91 10.18
N ASP A 37 21.29 -9.74 10.81
CA ASP A 37 21.97 -8.52 10.41
C ASP A 37 23.44 -8.55 10.84
N ALA A 38 24.34 -8.74 9.87
CA ALA A 38 25.78 -8.84 10.12
C ALA A 38 26.38 -7.54 10.70
N SER A 39 25.77 -6.38 10.43
CA SER A 39 26.25 -5.09 10.95
C SER A 39 25.74 -4.82 12.37
N ALA A 40 24.66 -5.44 12.76
CA ALA A 40 24.03 -5.23 14.08
C ALA A 40 24.92 -5.67 15.25
N VAL A 41 25.90 -6.57 15.03
CA VAL A 41 26.86 -7.00 16.05
C VAL A 41 27.74 -5.87 16.58
N MET A 42 27.86 -4.75 15.84
CA MET A 42 28.63 -3.58 16.27
C MET A 42 27.88 -2.71 17.29
N ILE A 43 26.58 -3.00 17.53
CA ILE A 43 25.71 -2.19 18.38
C ILE A 43 25.40 -3.00 19.64
N ALA A 44 25.66 -2.42 20.80
CA ALA A 44 25.33 -3.02 22.09
C ALA A 44 23.82 -3.20 22.22
N ASP A 45 23.37 -4.33 22.78
CA ASP A 45 21.94 -4.71 22.86
C ASP A 45 21.11 -3.75 23.73
N ASP A 46 21.72 -3.11 24.73
CA ASP A 46 21.10 -2.14 25.63
C ASP A 46 21.05 -0.71 25.07
N ARG A 47 21.62 -0.50 23.86
CA ARG A 47 21.68 0.84 23.27
C ARG A 47 20.33 1.28 22.69
N SER A 48 19.74 2.29 23.32
CA SER A 48 18.59 3.00 22.76
C SER A 48 19.02 4.07 21.77
N GLY A 49 18.15 4.32 20.78
CA GLY A 49 18.36 5.34 19.75
C GLY A 49 17.10 6.14 19.44
N LYS A 50 17.32 7.23 18.71
CA LYS A 50 16.26 8.06 18.16
C LYS A 50 16.54 8.31 16.68
N GLY A 51 15.51 8.27 15.87
CA GLY A 51 15.55 8.62 14.45
C GLY A 51 14.37 9.48 14.06
N ARG A 52 14.43 10.05 12.88
CA ARG A 52 13.31 10.76 12.24
C ARG A 52 13.36 10.55 10.74
N LEU A 53 12.18 10.41 10.14
CA LEU A 53 12.04 10.36 8.70
C LEU A 53 11.53 11.70 8.20
N ILE A 54 12.25 12.29 7.24
CA ILE A 54 11.95 13.58 6.62
C ILE A 54 11.80 13.35 5.12
N THR A 55 10.78 13.92 4.51
CA THR A 55 10.66 13.91 3.05
C THR A 55 11.57 14.95 2.41
N ARG A 56 12.18 14.60 1.27
CA ARG A 56 13.02 15.51 0.47
C ARG A 56 12.27 16.11 -0.71
N ASP A 57 11.09 15.59 -1.00
CA ASP A 57 10.25 16.03 -2.11
C ASP A 57 8.80 16.16 -1.65
N ALA A 58 8.02 16.99 -2.36
CA ALA A 58 6.58 17.01 -2.16
C ALA A 58 5.97 15.65 -2.56
N MET A 59 5.13 15.08 -1.68
CA MET A 59 4.59 13.75 -1.88
C MET A 59 3.22 13.57 -1.23
N VAL A 60 2.53 12.51 -1.59
CA VAL A 60 1.38 11.99 -0.84
C VAL A 60 1.87 10.78 -0.04
N LEU A 61 1.74 10.84 1.29
CA LEU A 61 2.17 9.76 2.18
C LEU A 61 1.32 8.51 1.98
N CYS A 62 1.99 7.36 1.91
CA CYS A 62 1.36 6.05 1.95
C CYS A 62 2.33 4.98 2.47
N GLY A 63 1.83 4.06 3.28
CA GLY A 63 2.61 2.92 3.74
C GLY A 63 2.86 2.83 5.24
N ARG A 64 2.16 3.63 6.05
CA ARG A 64 2.31 3.63 7.53
C ARG A 64 2.13 2.25 8.13
N ALA A 65 1.07 1.53 7.76
CA ALA A 65 0.78 0.21 8.31
C ALA A 65 1.94 -0.77 8.11
N TRP A 66 2.58 -0.75 6.95
CA TRP A 66 3.75 -1.59 6.66
C TRP A 66 4.95 -1.20 7.50
N ALA A 67 5.27 0.10 7.58
CA ALA A 67 6.39 0.58 8.40
C ALA A 67 6.19 0.27 9.89
N GLU A 68 4.99 0.49 10.42
CA GLU A 68 4.66 0.14 11.81
C GLU A 68 4.84 -1.36 12.06
N PHE A 69 4.38 -2.20 11.12
CA PHE A 69 4.51 -3.65 11.26
C PHE A 69 5.96 -4.11 11.16
N VAL A 70 6.80 -3.50 10.31
CA VAL A 70 8.24 -3.78 10.25
C VAL A 70 8.86 -3.60 11.62
N PHE A 71 8.71 -2.43 12.23
CA PHE A 71 9.35 -2.13 13.50
C PHE A 71 8.77 -2.93 14.67
N SER A 72 7.46 -3.09 14.73
CA SER A 72 6.81 -3.90 15.78
C SER A 72 7.14 -5.39 15.70
N SER A 73 7.50 -5.89 14.52
CA SER A 73 7.97 -7.28 14.32
C SER A 73 9.39 -7.51 14.85
N LEU A 74 10.20 -6.46 14.93
CA LEU A 74 11.59 -6.53 15.37
C LEU A 74 11.75 -6.33 16.87
N ALA A 75 11.00 -5.38 17.46
CA ALA A 75 11.01 -5.15 18.90
C ALA A 75 9.73 -4.46 19.39
N ALA A 76 9.18 -4.95 20.50
CA ALA A 76 7.92 -4.45 21.05
C ALA A 76 8.04 -3.05 21.69
N ASP A 77 9.24 -2.63 22.07
CA ASP A 77 9.55 -1.37 22.72
C ASP A 77 10.00 -0.26 21.74
N ILE A 78 9.86 -0.49 20.43
CA ILE A 78 9.98 0.57 19.43
C ILE A 78 8.70 1.39 19.42
N ASN A 79 8.86 2.72 19.57
CA ASN A 79 7.76 3.68 19.53
C ASN A 79 7.92 4.60 18.32
N ILE A 80 6.86 4.74 17.53
CA ILE A 80 6.79 5.64 16.37
C ILE A 80 5.75 6.70 16.66
N THR A 81 6.13 7.96 16.50
CA THR A 81 5.21 9.11 16.55
C THR A 81 5.06 9.68 15.16
N TRP A 82 3.90 9.51 14.57
CA TRP A 82 3.57 10.00 13.24
C TRP A 82 3.02 11.43 13.29
N ASN A 83 3.49 12.29 12.38
CA ASN A 83 2.97 13.65 12.21
C ASN A 83 1.89 13.72 11.13
N PHE A 84 1.80 12.72 10.25
CA PHE A 84 0.88 12.66 9.12
C PHE A 84 0.22 11.28 9.02
N ILE A 85 -0.88 11.21 8.29
CA ILE A 85 -1.60 9.95 7.98
C ILE A 85 -1.51 9.63 6.48
N ASP A 86 -1.78 8.37 6.11
CA ASP A 86 -1.81 7.98 4.70
C ASP A 86 -2.86 8.81 3.92
N GLY A 87 -2.47 9.31 2.75
CA GLY A 87 -3.26 10.23 1.92
C GLY A 87 -3.01 11.72 2.19
N ASP A 88 -2.23 12.09 3.20
CA ASP A 88 -1.84 13.48 3.40
C ASP A 88 -0.81 13.92 2.36
N ALA A 89 -0.96 15.16 1.88
CA ALA A 89 0.03 15.80 1.01
C ALA A 89 1.09 16.48 1.88
N LEU A 90 2.34 16.13 1.66
CA LEU A 90 3.51 16.66 2.35
C LEU A 90 4.33 17.55 1.43
N VAL A 91 5.07 18.49 2.00
CA VAL A 91 6.04 19.32 1.30
C VAL A 91 7.47 18.94 1.68
N GLU A 92 8.44 19.37 0.90
CA GLU A 92 9.85 19.17 1.20
C GLU A 92 10.19 19.67 2.62
N GLY A 93 10.90 18.83 3.38
CA GLY A 93 11.32 19.12 4.75
C GLY A 93 10.36 18.67 5.85
N ASP A 94 9.15 18.22 5.51
CA ASP A 94 8.21 17.70 6.51
C ASP A 94 8.78 16.45 7.21
N GLU A 95 8.73 16.43 8.53
CA GLU A 95 9.05 15.27 9.35
C GLU A 95 7.85 14.33 9.36
N ILE A 96 7.97 13.19 8.67
CA ILE A 96 6.91 12.19 8.53
C ILE A 96 6.63 11.52 9.87
N PHE A 97 7.68 11.05 10.54
CA PHE A 97 7.61 10.49 11.88
C PHE A 97 8.94 10.60 12.62
N SER A 98 8.87 10.51 13.94
CA SER A 98 10.01 10.20 14.81
C SER A 98 9.89 8.78 15.37
N ILE A 99 11.03 8.14 15.64
CA ILE A 99 11.12 6.77 16.14
C ILE A 99 12.10 6.71 17.31
N THR A 100 11.76 5.95 18.34
CA THR A 100 12.63 5.69 19.51
C THR A 100 12.55 4.23 19.90
N GLY A 101 13.65 3.67 20.40
CA GLY A 101 13.71 2.27 20.85
C GLY A 101 15.11 1.70 20.76
N PRO A 102 15.25 0.37 20.78
CA PRO A 102 16.54 -0.32 20.65
C PRO A 102 17.17 0.02 19.28
N LEU A 103 18.34 0.69 19.34
CA LEU A 103 18.99 1.22 18.13
C LEU A 103 19.26 0.13 17.09
N LYS A 104 19.70 -1.03 17.53
CA LYS A 104 19.97 -2.20 16.69
C LYS A 104 18.77 -2.55 15.82
N HIS A 105 17.59 -2.69 16.40
CA HIS A 105 16.37 -3.06 15.70
C HIS A 105 15.83 -1.94 14.79
N ILE A 106 16.01 -0.67 15.20
CA ILE A 106 15.67 0.47 14.36
C ILE A 106 16.49 0.42 13.06
N LEU A 107 17.80 0.22 13.15
CA LEU A 107 18.67 0.15 11.97
C LEU A 107 18.41 -1.09 11.10
N THR A 108 18.15 -2.24 11.72
CA THR A 108 17.79 -3.47 11.00
C THR A 108 16.49 -3.31 10.20
N GLY A 109 15.47 -2.60 10.73
CA GLY A 109 14.19 -2.42 10.05
C GLY A 109 14.13 -1.25 9.07
N GLU A 110 15.08 -0.32 9.16
CA GLU A 110 15.05 0.96 8.43
C GLU A 110 14.82 0.77 6.93
N ARG A 111 15.63 -0.06 6.27
CA ARG A 111 15.57 -0.21 4.80
C ARG A 111 14.25 -0.78 4.35
N VAL A 112 13.76 -1.81 5.01
CA VAL A 112 12.47 -2.44 4.67
C VAL A 112 11.31 -1.45 4.85
N ALA A 113 11.27 -0.73 5.98
CA ALA A 113 10.25 0.27 6.24
C ALA A 113 10.27 1.40 5.19
N LEU A 114 11.46 1.91 4.86
CA LEU A 114 11.63 2.96 3.83
C LEU A 114 11.22 2.47 2.44
N ASN A 115 11.51 1.24 2.08
CA ASN A 115 11.12 0.69 0.78
C ASN A 115 9.58 0.68 0.62
N PHE A 116 8.84 0.28 1.65
CA PHE A 116 7.37 0.34 1.62
C PHE A 116 6.87 1.79 1.51
N ILE A 117 7.33 2.69 2.37
CA ILE A 117 6.89 4.09 2.35
C ILE A 117 7.21 4.74 0.99
N GLN A 118 8.43 4.59 0.49
CA GLN A 118 8.85 5.22 -0.76
C GLN A 118 8.05 4.70 -1.96
N LEU A 119 7.90 3.38 -2.12
CA LEU A 119 7.22 2.81 -3.27
C LEU A 119 5.71 3.12 -3.26
N LEU A 120 5.07 3.01 -2.09
CA LEU A 120 3.65 3.28 -1.97
C LEU A 120 3.34 4.77 -2.08
N SER A 121 4.16 5.64 -1.47
CA SER A 121 4.01 7.08 -1.61
C SER A 121 4.27 7.56 -3.04
N ALA A 122 5.22 6.96 -3.77
CA ALA A 122 5.44 7.26 -5.18
C ALA A 122 4.17 6.95 -6.01
N THR A 123 3.53 5.80 -5.77
CA THR A 123 2.27 5.42 -6.43
C THR A 123 1.14 6.41 -6.08
N ALA A 124 1.01 6.77 -4.80
CA ALA A 124 0.00 7.72 -4.33
C ALA A 124 0.23 9.12 -4.93
N THR A 125 1.47 9.60 -4.96
CA THR A 125 1.85 10.91 -5.52
C THR A 125 1.55 11.01 -7.00
N GLN A 126 1.93 9.99 -7.79
CA GLN A 126 1.62 9.95 -9.22
C GLN A 126 0.11 9.90 -9.47
N THR A 127 -0.62 9.14 -8.66
CA THR A 127 -2.08 9.10 -8.73
C THR A 127 -2.68 10.47 -8.45
N ALA A 128 -2.24 11.17 -7.40
CA ALA A 128 -2.72 12.50 -7.04
C ALA A 128 -2.46 13.52 -8.15
N ALA A 129 -1.30 13.45 -8.79
CA ALA A 129 -0.96 14.31 -9.92
C ALA A 129 -1.93 14.09 -11.12
N LEU A 130 -2.27 12.83 -11.43
CA LEU A 130 -3.22 12.50 -12.49
C LEU A 130 -4.65 12.88 -12.13
N VAL A 131 -5.09 12.63 -10.89
CA VAL A 131 -6.41 13.03 -10.37
C VAL A 131 -6.57 14.55 -10.46
N THR A 132 -5.54 15.31 -10.14
CA THR A 132 -5.55 16.77 -10.25
C THR A 132 -5.80 17.23 -11.69
N ARG A 133 -5.25 16.56 -12.70
CA ARG A 133 -5.43 16.89 -14.12
C ARG A 133 -6.86 16.69 -14.63
N ILE A 134 -7.62 15.79 -14.02
CA ILE A 134 -9.02 15.51 -14.39
C ILE A 134 -10.02 16.18 -13.44
N LYS A 135 -9.54 17.05 -12.54
CA LYS A 135 -10.41 17.78 -11.61
C LYS A 135 -11.42 18.64 -12.39
N GLY A 136 -12.68 18.53 -12.01
CA GLY A 136 -13.79 19.21 -12.72
C GLY A 136 -14.45 18.40 -13.84
N CYS A 137 -13.87 17.27 -14.24
CA CYS A 137 -14.49 16.31 -15.15
C CYS A 137 -15.36 15.31 -14.40
N ARG A 138 -16.30 14.65 -15.12
CA ARG A 138 -17.05 13.49 -14.58
C ARG A 138 -16.23 12.20 -14.54
N ALA A 139 -15.07 12.19 -15.22
CA ALA A 139 -14.18 11.03 -15.28
C ALA A 139 -13.57 10.71 -13.90
N LYS A 140 -13.37 9.43 -13.64
CA LYS A 140 -12.60 8.93 -12.48
C LYS A 140 -11.34 8.24 -12.96
N LEU A 141 -10.24 8.44 -12.26
CA LEU A 141 -9.01 7.69 -12.50
C LEU A 141 -9.15 6.31 -11.85
N LEU A 142 -9.15 5.27 -12.67
CA LEU A 142 -9.22 3.89 -12.21
C LEU A 142 -7.83 3.23 -12.28
N ASP A 143 -7.52 2.38 -11.31
CA ASP A 143 -6.38 1.49 -11.38
C ASP A 143 -6.63 0.27 -12.29
N THR A 144 -5.67 -0.61 -12.35
CA THR A 144 -5.76 -1.85 -13.14
C THR A 144 -5.21 -3.05 -12.35
N ARG A 145 -5.26 -4.24 -12.98
CA ARG A 145 -4.58 -5.44 -12.48
C ARG A 145 -3.12 -5.55 -12.94
N LYS A 146 -2.59 -4.57 -13.65
CA LYS A 146 -1.18 -4.48 -14.05
C LYS A 146 -0.35 -3.95 -12.88
N THR A 147 -0.12 -4.80 -11.89
CA THR A 147 0.57 -4.49 -10.63
C THR A 147 1.83 -5.34 -10.50
N ILE A 148 2.73 -4.93 -9.63
CA ILE A 148 3.84 -5.78 -9.20
C ILE A 148 3.24 -7.05 -8.57
N PRO A 149 3.72 -8.26 -8.93
CA PRO A 149 3.26 -9.49 -8.30
C PRO A 149 3.32 -9.40 -6.77
N LEU A 150 2.29 -9.92 -6.09
CA LEU A 150 2.09 -9.88 -4.64
C LEU A 150 1.85 -8.50 -4.02
N TRP A 151 2.09 -7.39 -4.75
CA TRP A 151 1.94 -6.01 -4.27
C TRP A 151 0.59 -5.37 -4.59
N ARG A 152 -0.32 -6.09 -5.25
CA ARG A 152 -1.58 -5.51 -5.75
C ARG A 152 -2.40 -4.80 -4.69
N THR A 153 -2.60 -5.41 -3.53
CA THR A 153 -3.37 -4.79 -2.44
C THR A 153 -2.73 -3.49 -1.98
N ALA A 154 -1.42 -3.48 -1.78
CA ALA A 154 -0.70 -2.30 -1.36
C ALA A 154 -0.69 -1.19 -2.43
N GLN A 155 -0.48 -1.53 -3.71
CA GLN A 155 -0.51 -0.55 -4.79
C GLN A 155 -1.90 0.01 -5.03
N LYS A 156 -2.96 -0.80 -4.94
CA LYS A 156 -4.34 -0.33 -5.04
C LYS A 156 -4.74 0.56 -3.85
N TYR A 157 -4.27 0.25 -2.66
CA TYR A 157 -4.38 1.12 -1.50
C TYR A 157 -3.71 2.48 -1.75
N ALA A 158 -2.49 2.48 -2.27
CA ALA A 158 -1.78 3.71 -2.61
C ALA A 158 -2.52 4.56 -3.68
N VAL A 159 -3.20 3.91 -4.64
CA VAL A 159 -4.06 4.62 -5.59
C VAL A 159 -5.21 5.34 -4.87
N VAL A 160 -5.84 4.71 -3.88
CA VAL A 160 -6.89 5.37 -3.07
C VAL A 160 -6.31 6.52 -2.26
N CYS A 161 -5.14 6.36 -1.64
CA CYS A 161 -4.44 7.44 -0.94
C CYS A 161 -4.16 8.65 -1.85
N GLY A 162 -3.87 8.41 -3.12
CA GLY A 162 -3.71 9.46 -4.14
C GLY A 162 -5.01 10.03 -4.70
N GLY A 163 -6.19 9.60 -4.19
CA GLY A 163 -7.50 10.07 -4.64
C GLY A 163 -8.04 9.39 -5.90
N GLY A 164 -7.41 8.31 -6.36
CA GLY A 164 -7.91 7.45 -7.43
C GLY A 164 -9.01 6.51 -6.93
N THR A 165 -9.56 5.72 -7.84
CA THR A 165 -10.63 4.76 -7.57
C THR A 165 -10.17 3.36 -7.97
N ASN A 166 -10.46 2.36 -7.14
CA ASN A 166 -10.12 0.99 -7.48
C ASN A 166 -11.07 0.42 -8.54
N HIS A 167 -10.50 -0.23 -9.53
CA HIS A 167 -11.17 -1.20 -10.39
C HIS A 167 -11.12 -2.57 -9.70
N ARG A 168 -11.66 -3.63 -10.32
CA ARG A 168 -11.67 -4.98 -9.75
C ARG A 168 -10.31 -5.41 -9.20
N MET A 169 -10.33 -6.08 -8.05
CA MET A 169 -9.12 -6.59 -7.38
C MET A 169 -8.53 -7.80 -8.10
N GLY A 170 -9.39 -8.69 -8.56
CA GLY A 170 -8.98 -9.96 -9.15
C GLY A 170 -9.81 -10.38 -10.34
N LEU A 171 -9.86 -11.67 -10.57
CA LEU A 171 -10.74 -12.29 -11.56
C LEU A 171 -12.09 -12.69 -10.96
N TYR A 172 -12.21 -12.61 -9.64
CA TYR A 172 -13.29 -13.14 -8.83
C TYR A 172 -14.35 -12.10 -8.43
N ASP A 173 -14.05 -10.79 -8.55
CA ASP A 173 -14.90 -9.72 -8.03
C ASP A 173 -15.61 -8.89 -9.12
N ALA A 174 -15.26 -9.09 -10.39
CA ALA A 174 -16.01 -8.55 -11.54
C ALA A 174 -15.68 -9.29 -12.82
N VAL A 175 -16.67 -9.43 -13.72
CA VAL A 175 -16.48 -9.92 -15.07
C VAL A 175 -16.03 -8.76 -15.97
N LEU A 176 -14.84 -8.85 -16.57
CA LEU A 176 -14.38 -7.91 -17.57
C LEU A 176 -14.35 -8.60 -18.93
N ILE A 177 -15.27 -8.20 -19.81
CA ILE A 177 -15.35 -8.73 -21.17
C ILE A 177 -14.33 -8.00 -22.02
N LYS A 178 -13.44 -8.77 -22.66
CA LYS A 178 -12.41 -8.27 -23.58
C LYS A 178 -12.57 -8.92 -24.95
N GLU A 179 -11.77 -8.45 -25.91
CA GLU A 179 -11.77 -8.94 -27.30
C GLU A 179 -11.69 -10.45 -27.41
N ASN A 180 -10.86 -11.12 -26.62
CA ASN A 180 -10.73 -12.57 -26.63
C ASN A 180 -12.02 -13.27 -26.16
N HIS A 181 -12.73 -12.71 -25.18
CA HIS A 181 -14.01 -13.26 -24.73
C HIS A 181 -15.09 -13.09 -25.80
N VAL A 182 -15.11 -11.92 -26.47
CA VAL A 182 -16.06 -11.65 -27.57
C VAL A 182 -15.81 -12.62 -28.73
N THR A 183 -14.54 -12.82 -29.10
CA THR A 183 -14.14 -13.76 -30.16
C THR A 183 -14.56 -15.20 -29.81
N ALA A 184 -14.32 -15.63 -28.58
CA ALA A 184 -14.66 -16.99 -28.11
C ALA A 184 -16.18 -17.22 -28.06
N CYS A 185 -16.98 -16.20 -27.70
CA CYS A 185 -18.44 -16.27 -27.64
C CYS A 185 -19.12 -15.95 -28.99
N GLY A 186 -18.40 -15.44 -29.97
CA GLY A 186 -18.89 -15.09 -31.28
C GLY A 186 -19.47 -13.68 -31.40
N SER A 187 -19.90 -13.05 -30.30
CA SER A 187 -20.38 -11.67 -30.28
C SER A 187 -20.37 -11.07 -28.87
N ILE A 188 -20.46 -9.73 -28.78
CA ILE A 188 -20.60 -9.03 -27.50
C ILE A 188 -21.87 -9.47 -26.77
N SER A 189 -23.00 -9.56 -27.48
CA SER A 189 -24.29 -9.97 -26.90
C SER A 189 -24.21 -11.39 -26.32
N ALA A 190 -23.57 -12.33 -27.05
CA ALA A 190 -23.37 -13.68 -26.56
C ALA A 190 -22.47 -13.72 -25.31
N ALA A 191 -21.38 -12.96 -25.29
CA ALA A 191 -20.49 -12.87 -24.14
C ALA A 191 -21.19 -12.31 -22.89
N VAL A 192 -22.00 -11.24 -23.05
CA VAL A 192 -22.77 -10.64 -21.97
C VAL A 192 -23.84 -11.63 -21.45
N THR A 193 -24.54 -12.33 -22.35
CA THR A 193 -25.52 -13.35 -21.97
C THR A 193 -24.89 -14.50 -21.20
N ALA A 194 -23.75 -15.01 -21.68
CA ALA A 194 -22.98 -16.04 -20.99
C ALA A 194 -22.52 -15.58 -19.57
N ALA A 195 -22.01 -14.35 -19.47
CA ALA A 195 -21.59 -13.79 -18.18
C ALA A 195 -22.77 -13.70 -17.19
N LYS A 196 -23.93 -13.23 -17.63
CA LYS A 196 -25.17 -13.14 -16.82
C LYS A 196 -25.69 -14.50 -16.37
N SER A 197 -25.67 -15.51 -17.25
CA SER A 197 -26.15 -16.85 -16.93
C SER A 197 -25.26 -17.57 -15.93
N THR A 198 -23.94 -17.34 -15.99
CA THR A 198 -22.97 -18.03 -15.13
C THR A 198 -22.89 -17.43 -13.73
N HIS A 199 -23.03 -16.11 -13.60
CA HIS A 199 -22.84 -15.40 -12.33
C HIS A 199 -24.15 -14.87 -11.73
N ALA A 200 -25.32 -15.23 -12.28
CA ALA A 200 -26.65 -14.97 -11.72
C ALA A 200 -26.81 -13.56 -11.08
N ASN A 201 -26.34 -12.51 -11.73
CA ASN A 201 -26.36 -11.11 -11.27
C ASN A 201 -25.52 -10.79 -10.00
N ALA A 202 -24.66 -11.71 -9.56
CA ALA A 202 -23.86 -11.53 -8.34
C ALA A 202 -22.62 -10.65 -8.56
N LEU A 203 -22.08 -10.56 -9.79
CA LEU A 203 -20.87 -9.81 -10.10
C LEU A 203 -21.14 -8.69 -11.12
N PRO A 204 -20.47 -7.52 -10.96
CA PRO A 204 -20.48 -6.48 -11.99
C PRO A 204 -19.92 -7.00 -13.31
N ILE A 205 -20.54 -6.63 -14.43
CA ILE A 205 -20.05 -6.89 -15.81
C ILE A 205 -19.55 -5.57 -16.39
N ILE A 206 -18.31 -5.57 -16.84
CA ILE A 206 -17.57 -4.41 -17.36
C ILE A 206 -17.13 -4.70 -18.79
#